data_4402c4bf0605ac693469bb8fbde0bdd5
#
_entry.id   4402c4bf0605ac693469bb8fbde0bdd5
#
_cell.length_a   1.000
_cell.length_b   1.000
_cell.length_c   1.000
_cell.angle_alpha   90.00
_cell.angle_beta   90.00
_cell.angle_gamma   90.00
#
_symmetry.space_group_name_H-M   'P 1'
#
loop_
_entity.id
_entity.type
_entity.pdbx_description
1 polymer ?
#
loop_
_entity_poly.entity_id
_entity_poly.type
_entity_poly.pdbx_seq_one_letter_code
_entity_poly.pdbx_strand_id
1 'polypeptide(L)'
;MPEIRGTTWDDFDAVVELLDTRSRKALGTSDVEPEIVRRRWQLAGDDLVRDSWVALEDGQLVGHALLEPTQDLGLAARDAGIGAALLARAIRRARERAFARLALTAVDEDDPVCETVRNGGFARDREILRMWRALNTALPEPRWPDGVTVRPYGDDDGERVHALLDDAYAGWDPDYIGRDHDDWLSFMTRHEEFDPDLWFLAERAGALVGCALHWRETEGSGWVKDIVVHESERGRGLGTALLQHAFHTYAGRGAARVGLKVDSTNPTGAPALYERAGFVTDQRYAIWVKRL
;
A
#
# COMPACT_ATOMS: atom_id res chain seq x y z
N MET A 1 18.76 -20.33 -20.05
CA MET A 1 18.27 -19.97 -18.70
C MET A 1 18.54 -18.47 -18.55
N PRO A 2 17.62 -17.71 -17.97
CA PRO A 2 17.86 -16.28 -17.78
C PRO A 2 19.07 -16.03 -16.91
N GLU A 3 19.83 -15.00 -17.23
CA GLU A 3 20.84 -14.44 -16.35
C GLU A 3 20.13 -13.74 -15.18
N ILE A 4 20.49 -14.07 -13.93
CA ILE A 4 19.91 -13.42 -12.75
C ILE A 4 21.02 -12.77 -11.93
N ARG A 5 20.95 -11.45 -11.78
CA ARG A 5 21.88 -10.64 -10.99
C ARG A 5 21.14 -9.69 -10.04
N GLY A 6 21.88 -9.07 -9.13
CA GLY A 6 21.35 -7.99 -8.29
C GLY A 6 20.86 -6.82 -9.12
N THR A 7 19.81 -6.17 -8.63
CA THR A 7 19.23 -4.97 -9.25
C THR A 7 20.13 -3.75 -9.01
N THR A 8 20.25 -2.89 -9.99
CA THR A 8 20.92 -1.60 -9.89
C THR A 8 19.97 -0.49 -10.31
N TRP A 9 20.32 0.76 -10.02
CA TRP A 9 19.49 1.91 -10.43
C TRP A 9 19.37 2.06 -11.96
N ASP A 10 20.31 1.51 -12.72
CA ASP A 10 20.24 1.49 -14.21
C ASP A 10 19.09 0.60 -14.72
N ASP A 11 18.57 -0.29 -13.89
CA ASP A 11 17.45 -1.18 -14.23
C ASP A 11 16.07 -0.54 -13.99
N PHE A 12 16.02 0.66 -13.39
CA PHE A 12 14.79 1.23 -12.86
C PHE A 12 13.68 1.35 -13.92
N ASP A 13 13.98 1.98 -15.05
CA ASP A 13 12.99 2.21 -16.10
C ASP A 13 12.47 0.89 -16.69
N ALA A 14 13.37 -0.09 -16.91
CA ALA A 14 13.00 -1.40 -17.43
C ALA A 14 12.14 -2.20 -16.42
N VAL A 15 12.39 -2.05 -15.12
CA VAL A 15 11.56 -2.67 -14.07
C VAL A 15 10.17 -2.01 -14.04
N VAL A 16 10.09 -0.69 -14.10
CA VAL A 16 8.80 0.02 -14.18
C VAL A 16 8.00 -0.42 -15.41
N GLU A 17 8.64 -0.54 -16.57
CA GLU A 17 8.00 -1.02 -17.81
C GLU A 17 7.48 -2.47 -17.67
N LEU A 18 8.27 -3.37 -17.06
CA LEU A 18 7.84 -4.74 -16.79
C LEU A 18 6.61 -4.78 -15.88
N LEU A 19 6.61 -4.00 -14.79
CA LEU A 19 5.51 -3.91 -13.85
C LEU A 19 4.25 -3.35 -14.53
N ASP A 20 4.39 -2.25 -15.29
CA ASP A 20 3.30 -1.60 -16.03
C ASP A 20 2.67 -2.55 -17.07
N THR A 21 3.49 -3.22 -17.86
CA THR A 21 3.03 -4.20 -18.86
C THR A 21 2.21 -5.31 -18.21
N ARG A 22 2.66 -5.81 -17.05
CA ARG A 22 1.94 -6.85 -16.32
C ARG A 22 0.66 -6.33 -15.70
N SER A 23 0.71 -5.13 -15.09
CA SER A 23 -0.48 -4.50 -14.52
C SER A 23 -1.55 -4.30 -15.58
N ARG A 24 -1.20 -3.74 -16.74
CA ARG A 24 -2.13 -3.57 -17.87
C ARG A 24 -2.70 -4.89 -18.37
N LYS A 25 -1.88 -5.94 -18.43
CA LYS A 25 -2.36 -7.27 -18.84
C LYS A 25 -3.37 -7.86 -17.85
N ALA A 26 -3.13 -7.68 -16.55
CA ALA A 26 -3.96 -8.25 -15.50
C ALA A 26 -5.23 -7.42 -15.21
N LEU A 27 -5.13 -6.09 -15.29
CA LEU A 27 -6.19 -5.15 -14.86
C LEU A 27 -6.86 -4.41 -16.02
N GLY A 28 -6.33 -4.49 -17.24
CA GLY A 28 -6.75 -3.66 -18.37
C GLY A 28 -6.23 -2.21 -18.30
N THR A 29 -5.72 -1.78 -17.16
CA THR A 29 -5.12 -0.46 -16.93
C THR A 29 -3.86 -0.60 -16.08
N SER A 30 -2.97 0.41 -16.09
CA SER A 30 -1.87 0.44 -15.13
C SER A 30 -2.37 0.84 -13.73
N ASP A 31 -1.84 0.16 -12.70
CA ASP A 31 -1.89 0.60 -11.31
C ASP A 31 -0.46 0.79 -10.72
N VAL A 32 0.54 0.87 -11.61
CA VAL A 32 1.94 1.08 -11.25
C VAL A 32 2.22 2.57 -11.14
N GLU A 33 2.68 2.96 -9.98
CA GLU A 33 3.16 4.31 -9.70
C GLU A 33 4.70 4.28 -9.64
N PRO A 34 5.41 4.82 -10.64
CA PRO A 34 6.88 4.78 -10.69
C PRO A 34 7.52 5.36 -9.43
N GLU A 35 6.90 6.38 -8.84
CA GLU A 35 7.41 7.02 -7.63
C GLU A 35 7.31 6.09 -6.40
N ILE A 36 6.28 5.26 -6.30
CA ILE A 36 6.20 4.22 -5.26
C ILE A 36 7.33 3.19 -5.42
N VAL A 37 7.60 2.76 -6.67
CA VAL A 37 8.73 1.85 -6.96
C VAL A 37 10.05 2.51 -6.55
N ARG A 38 10.25 3.77 -6.90
CA ARG A 38 11.45 4.56 -6.54
C ARG A 38 11.64 4.63 -5.03
N ARG A 39 10.59 4.95 -4.28
CA ARG A 39 10.65 5.03 -2.80
C ARG A 39 11.00 3.69 -2.16
N ARG A 40 10.45 2.59 -2.66
CA ARG A 40 10.80 1.24 -2.17
C ARG A 40 12.28 0.92 -2.39
N TRP A 41 12.84 1.33 -3.53
CA TRP A 41 14.25 1.15 -3.83
C TRP A 41 15.14 2.05 -2.97
N GLN A 42 14.72 3.28 -2.70
CA GLN A 42 15.43 4.21 -1.80
C GLN A 42 15.48 3.67 -0.37
N LEU A 43 14.38 3.06 0.12
CA LEU A 43 14.35 2.41 1.43
C LEU A 43 15.24 1.16 1.50
N ALA A 44 15.42 0.45 0.40
CA ALA A 44 16.37 -0.66 0.33
C ALA A 44 17.84 -0.16 0.42
N GLY A 45 18.10 1.08 0.00
CA GLY A 45 19.40 1.72 0.12
C GLY A 45 20.54 0.89 -0.49
N ASP A 46 21.63 0.75 0.25
CA ASP A 46 22.81 -0.04 -0.16
C ASP A 46 22.53 -1.54 -0.26
N ASP A 47 21.46 -2.04 0.36
CA ASP A 47 21.05 -3.44 0.26
C ASP A 47 20.23 -3.74 -1.00
N LEU A 48 19.88 -2.75 -1.83
CA LEU A 48 19.11 -2.96 -3.05
C LEU A 48 19.69 -4.10 -3.92
N VAL A 49 21.00 -4.09 -4.14
CA VAL A 49 21.69 -5.10 -4.95
C VAL A 49 21.66 -6.50 -4.33
N ARG A 50 21.48 -6.62 -3.01
CA ARG A 50 21.45 -7.88 -2.27
C ARG A 50 20.04 -8.40 -2.06
N ASP A 51 19.07 -7.50 -1.93
CA ASP A 51 17.67 -7.80 -1.58
C ASP A 51 16.73 -7.66 -2.79
N SER A 52 17.28 -7.33 -3.98
CA SER A 52 16.54 -7.26 -5.22
C SER A 52 17.30 -7.90 -6.39
N TRP A 53 16.57 -8.52 -7.31
CA TRP A 53 17.12 -9.23 -8.46
C TRP A 53 16.34 -8.94 -9.73
N VAL A 54 17.07 -8.84 -10.84
CA VAL A 54 16.53 -8.84 -12.19
C VAL A 54 16.92 -10.13 -12.91
N ALA A 55 16.00 -10.62 -13.75
CA ALA A 55 16.22 -11.71 -14.69
C ALA A 55 16.27 -11.17 -16.11
N LEU A 56 17.30 -11.53 -16.85
CA LEU A 56 17.56 -11.05 -18.21
C LEU A 56 17.61 -12.25 -19.19
N GLU A 57 16.96 -12.12 -20.34
CA GLU A 57 17.11 -13.00 -21.50
C GLU A 57 17.45 -12.18 -22.72
N ASP A 58 18.54 -12.52 -23.40
CA ASP A 58 19.06 -11.79 -24.56
C ASP A 58 19.19 -10.27 -24.32
N GLY A 59 19.57 -9.91 -23.07
CA GLY A 59 19.70 -8.52 -22.62
C GLY A 59 18.39 -7.80 -22.29
N GLN A 60 17.23 -8.45 -22.45
CA GLN A 60 15.93 -7.90 -22.08
C GLN A 60 15.55 -8.31 -20.66
N LEU A 61 14.99 -7.38 -19.89
CA LEU A 61 14.49 -7.62 -18.54
C LEU A 61 13.15 -8.36 -18.61
N VAL A 62 13.14 -9.58 -18.08
CA VAL A 62 11.97 -10.50 -18.12
C VAL A 62 11.45 -10.89 -16.75
N GLY A 63 12.10 -10.41 -15.68
CA GLY A 63 11.65 -10.64 -14.31
C GLY A 63 12.35 -9.73 -13.32
N HIS A 64 11.67 -9.46 -12.22
CA HIS A 64 12.17 -8.67 -11.09
C HIS A 64 11.63 -9.22 -9.79
N ALA A 65 12.44 -9.20 -8.74
CA ALA A 65 12.02 -9.46 -7.36
C ALA A 65 12.68 -8.46 -6.41
N LEU A 66 11.92 -7.99 -5.42
CA LEU A 66 12.39 -7.10 -4.36
C LEU A 66 11.91 -7.64 -3.01
N LEU A 67 12.84 -7.83 -2.09
CA LEU A 67 12.58 -8.23 -0.71
C LEU A 67 12.62 -6.98 0.18
N GLU A 68 11.49 -6.63 0.78
CA GLU A 68 11.37 -5.46 1.63
C GLU A 68 11.66 -5.79 3.11
N PRO A 69 12.12 -4.80 3.92
CA PRO A 69 12.32 -4.98 5.36
C PRO A 69 11.04 -5.40 6.11
N THR A 70 9.88 -5.02 5.62
CA THR A 70 8.55 -5.42 6.11
C THR A 70 8.20 -6.89 5.85
N GLN A 71 9.15 -7.67 5.29
CA GLN A 71 8.98 -9.06 4.88
C GLN A 71 7.97 -9.24 3.73
N ASP A 72 7.73 -8.16 2.98
CA ASP A 72 6.97 -8.21 1.74
C ASP A 72 7.89 -8.53 0.57
N LEU A 73 7.37 -9.29 -0.38
CA LEU A 73 8.04 -9.65 -1.61
C LEU A 73 7.31 -9.05 -2.81
N GLY A 74 7.95 -8.12 -3.49
CA GLY A 74 7.59 -7.77 -4.86
C GLY A 74 8.10 -8.83 -5.82
N LEU A 75 7.25 -9.38 -6.69
CA LEU A 75 7.64 -10.37 -7.70
C LEU A 75 6.91 -10.10 -9.01
N ALA A 76 7.69 -9.94 -10.06
CA ALA A 76 7.22 -9.82 -11.43
C ALA A 76 8.02 -10.77 -12.32
N ALA A 77 7.35 -11.52 -13.18
CA ALA A 77 8.02 -12.42 -14.11
C ALA A 77 7.19 -12.61 -15.37
N ARG A 78 7.84 -12.76 -16.52
CA ARG A 78 7.19 -13.04 -17.79
C ARG A 78 6.48 -14.41 -17.78
N ASP A 79 7.08 -15.37 -17.10
CA ASP A 79 6.57 -16.73 -16.97
C ASP A 79 6.91 -17.35 -15.60
N ALA A 80 6.26 -18.48 -15.29
CA ALA A 80 6.41 -19.15 -14.00
C ALA A 80 7.84 -19.70 -13.76
N GLY A 81 8.60 -20.06 -14.79
CA GLY A 81 9.96 -20.56 -14.65
C GLY A 81 10.93 -19.48 -14.16
N ILE A 82 10.82 -18.27 -14.74
CA ILE A 82 11.57 -17.10 -14.31
C ILE A 82 11.15 -16.72 -12.89
N GLY A 83 9.84 -16.69 -12.64
CA GLY A 83 9.28 -16.42 -11.32
C GLY A 83 9.81 -17.36 -10.25
N ALA A 84 9.88 -18.68 -10.53
CA ALA A 84 10.39 -19.68 -9.60
C ALA A 84 11.89 -19.48 -9.27
N ALA A 85 12.70 -19.11 -10.27
CA ALA A 85 14.11 -18.84 -10.08
C ALA A 85 14.36 -17.59 -9.20
N LEU A 86 13.58 -16.52 -9.41
CA LEU A 86 13.63 -15.31 -8.58
C LEU A 86 13.12 -15.60 -7.16
N LEU A 87 11.99 -16.30 -7.03
CA LEU A 87 11.40 -16.68 -5.75
C LEU A 87 12.36 -17.51 -4.89
N ALA A 88 13.07 -18.46 -5.50
CA ALA A 88 14.07 -19.27 -4.79
C ALA A 88 15.20 -18.41 -4.19
N ARG A 89 15.65 -17.37 -4.90
CA ARG A 89 16.65 -16.41 -4.38
C ARG A 89 16.08 -15.58 -3.23
N ALA A 90 14.87 -15.07 -3.39
CA ALA A 90 14.20 -14.29 -2.36
C ALA A 90 13.98 -15.09 -1.08
N ILE A 91 13.50 -16.34 -1.16
CA ILE A 91 13.32 -17.22 0.01
C ILE A 91 14.67 -17.49 0.71
N ARG A 92 15.73 -17.78 -0.04
CA ARG A 92 17.06 -17.99 0.56
C ARG A 92 17.52 -16.74 1.30
N ARG A 93 17.42 -15.57 0.67
CA ARG A 93 17.83 -14.30 1.27
C ARG A 93 16.99 -13.94 2.49
N ALA A 94 15.69 -14.18 2.46
CA ALA A 94 14.80 -13.96 3.59
C ALA A 94 15.20 -14.81 4.81
N ARG A 95 15.63 -16.07 4.58
CA ARG A 95 16.17 -16.95 5.63
C ARG A 95 17.51 -16.45 6.19
N GLU A 96 18.40 -15.94 5.33
CA GLU A 96 19.66 -15.31 5.76
C GLU A 96 19.41 -14.08 6.65
N ARG A 97 18.32 -13.35 6.39
CA ARG A 97 17.87 -12.21 7.20
C ARG A 97 17.02 -12.61 8.41
N ALA A 98 16.83 -13.89 8.66
CA ALA A 98 15.98 -14.43 9.73
C ALA A 98 14.53 -13.91 9.69
N PHE A 99 13.98 -13.71 8.50
CA PHE A 99 12.57 -13.36 8.36
C PHE A 99 11.68 -14.52 8.81
N ALA A 100 10.61 -14.22 9.52
CA ALA A 100 9.65 -15.23 9.98
C ALA A 100 8.69 -15.67 8.86
N ARG A 101 8.44 -14.78 7.91
CA ARG A 101 7.50 -14.99 6.80
C ARG A 101 7.91 -14.22 5.55
N LEU A 102 7.26 -14.54 4.44
CA LEU A 102 7.16 -13.67 3.26
C LEU A 102 5.70 -13.48 2.91
N ALA A 103 5.29 -12.25 2.63
CA ALA A 103 3.99 -11.93 2.07
C ALA A 103 4.14 -11.36 0.66
N LEU A 104 3.23 -11.71 -0.22
CA LEU A 104 3.19 -11.24 -1.60
C LEU A 104 1.75 -10.89 -2.00
N THR A 105 1.59 -9.72 -2.59
CA THR A 105 0.32 -9.31 -3.19
C THR A 105 0.33 -9.61 -4.68
N ALA A 106 -0.67 -10.35 -5.15
CA ALA A 106 -0.85 -10.65 -6.57
C ALA A 106 -2.26 -10.27 -7.03
N VAL A 107 -2.35 -9.83 -8.27
CA VAL A 107 -3.62 -9.66 -8.98
C VAL A 107 -4.02 -11.03 -9.50
N ASP A 108 -5.24 -11.39 -9.25
CA ASP A 108 -6.00 -12.56 -9.63
C ASP A 108 -5.32 -13.77 -10.34
N GLU A 109 -6.09 -14.87 -10.46
CA GLU A 109 -5.71 -16.29 -10.60
C GLU A 109 -4.91 -16.66 -11.88
N ASP A 110 -4.96 -15.84 -12.92
CA ASP A 110 -4.27 -16.09 -14.20
C ASP A 110 -2.85 -15.48 -14.29
N ASP A 111 -2.37 -14.84 -13.22
CA ASP A 111 -1.02 -14.29 -13.21
C ASP A 111 0.00 -15.44 -13.03
N PRO A 112 1.06 -15.54 -13.87
CA PRO A 112 2.17 -16.46 -13.68
C PRO A 112 2.79 -16.43 -12.28
N VAL A 113 2.68 -15.30 -11.59
CA VAL A 113 3.10 -15.15 -10.19
C VAL A 113 2.24 -15.99 -9.25
N CYS A 114 0.93 -16.10 -9.46
CA CYS A 114 0.06 -16.93 -8.62
C CYS A 114 0.42 -18.42 -8.73
N GLU A 115 0.73 -18.91 -9.92
CA GLU A 115 1.26 -20.27 -10.11
C GLU A 115 2.60 -20.43 -9.40
N THR A 116 3.51 -19.47 -9.58
CA THR A 116 4.85 -19.48 -8.97
C THR A 116 4.79 -19.55 -7.45
N VAL A 117 4.00 -18.70 -6.79
CA VAL A 117 3.93 -18.66 -5.32
C VAL A 117 3.21 -19.88 -4.76
N ARG A 118 2.18 -20.39 -5.45
CA ARG A 118 1.50 -21.63 -5.08
C ARG A 118 2.45 -22.81 -5.10
N ASN A 119 3.22 -22.97 -6.18
CA ASN A 119 4.25 -24.00 -6.32
C ASN A 119 5.42 -23.78 -5.35
N GLY A 120 5.70 -22.52 -4.96
CA GLY A 120 6.67 -22.14 -3.94
C GLY A 120 6.23 -22.42 -2.50
N GLY A 121 5.02 -22.96 -2.30
CA GLY A 121 4.48 -23.30 -0.99
C GLY A 121 3.93 -22.11 -0.19
N PHE A 122 3.49 -21.07 -0.87
CA PHE A 122 2.69 -20.01 -0.26
C PHE A 122 1.22 -20.46 -0.18
N ALA A 123 0.56 -20.07 0.88
CA ALA A 123 -0.90 -20.20 1.04
C ALA A 123 -1.56 -18.84 0.81
N ARG A 124 -2.75 -18.85 0.18
CA ARG A 124 -3.60 -17.65 0.11
C ARG A 124 -4.12 -17.36 1.52
N ASP A 125 -3.89 -16.15 1.98
CA ASP A 125 -4.21 -15.73 3.34
C ASP A 125 -5.49 -14.88 3.37
N ARG A 126 -5.47 -13.74 2.66
CA ARG A 126 -6.58 -12.77 2.65
C ARG A 126 -6.63 -11.99 1.34
N GLU A 127 -7.57 -11.07 1.22
CA GLU A 127 -7.72 -10.21 0.06
C GLU A 127 -7.59 -8.73 0.45
N ILE A 128 -7.01 -7.95 -0.43
CA ILE A 128 -7.09 -6.48 -0.41
C ILE A 128 -8.13 -6.07 -1.46
N LEU A 129 -9.08 -5.26 -1.06
CA LEU A 129 -10.08 -4.66 -1.94
C LEU A 129 -9.60 -3.28 -2.35
N ARG A 130 -9.52 -3.01 -3.67
CA ARG A 130 -9.46 -1.65 -4.16
C ARG A 130 -10.88 -1.15 -4.36
N MET A 131 -11.17 0.00 -3.81
CA MET A 131 -12.52 0.55 -3.84
C MET A 131 -12.50 2.00 -4.32
N TRP A 132 -13.54 2.40 -5.05
CA TRP A 132 -13.71 3.76 -5.56
C TRP A 132 -15.06 4.33 -5.19
N ARG A 133 -15.08 5.64 -4.94
CA ARG A 133 -16.28 6.44 -4.78
C ARG A 133 -16.26 7.61 -5.76
N ALA A 134 -17.34 7.81 -6.51
CA ALA A 134 -17.56 9.01 -7.33
C ALA A 134 -17.91 10.23 -6.45
N LEU A 135 -17.37 11.39 -6.79
CA LEU A 135 -17.58 12.65 -6.06
C LEU A 135 -18.55 13.61 -6.76
N ASN A 136 -19.14 13.19 -7.88
CA ASN A 136 -20.11 13.97 -8.66
C ASN A 136 -21.56 13.86 -8.16
N THR A 137 -21.77 13.26 -7.00
CA THR A 137 -23.08 13.13 -6.34
C THR A 137 -23.14 14.04 -5.12
N ALA A 138 -24.32 14.24 -4.56
CA ALA A 138 -24.48 14.99 -3.31
C ALA A 138 -23.60 14.36 -2.21
N LEU A 139 -22.71 15.16 -1.65
CA LEU A 139 -21.80 14.73 -0.59
C LEU A 139 -22.43 15.06 0.76
N PRO A 140 -22.51 14.09 1.69
CA PRO A 140 -23.01 14.35 3.03
C PRO A 140 -22.00 15.21 3.81
N GLU A 141 -22.51 16.20 4.57
CA GLU A 141 -21.68 17.03 5.42
C GLU A 141 -21.06 16.22 6.58
N PRO A 142 -19.78 16.47 6.92
CA PRO A 142 -19.12 15.79 8.03
C PRO A 142 -19.77 16.16 9.36
N ARG A 143 -20.14 15.13 10.13
CA ARG A 143 -20.69 15.31 11.48
C ARG A 143 -19.67 14.87 12.49
N TRP A 144 -18.95 15.83 13.06
CA TRP A 144 -17.91 15.57 14.05
C TRP A 144 -18.50 15.17 15.39
N PRO A 145 -17.95 14.17 16.10
CA PRO A 145 -18.33 13.89 17.48
C PRO A 145 -18.05 15.09 18.41
N ASP A 146 -18.89 15.29 19.42
CA ASP A 146 -18.75 16.40 20.36
C ASP A 146 -17.34 16.47 20.95
N GLY A 147 -16.78 17.68 20.99
CA GLY A 147 -15.44 17.95 21.53
C GLY A 147 -14.26 17.46 20.65
N VAL A 148 -14.54 16.99 19.44
CA VAL A 148 -13.49 16.71 18.45
C VAL A 148 -13.26 17.95 17.60
N THR A 149 -12.00 18.33 17.43
CA THR A 149 -11.54 19.35 16.47
C THR A 149 -10.68 18.67 15.41
N VAL A 150 -10.70 19.21 14.18
CA VAL A 150 -9.90 18.68 13.08
C VAL A 150 -9.03 19.78 12.50
N ARG A 151 -7.80 19.47 12.23
CA ARG A 151 -6.82 20.37 11.64
C ARG A 151 -5.92 19.62 10.63
N PRO A 152 -5.25 20.35 9.73
CA PRO A 152 -4.22 19.75 8.89
C PRO A 152 -3.00 19.32 9.71
N TYR A 153 -2.15 18.50 9.08
CA TYR A 153 -0.86 18.05 9.60
C TYR A 153 0.13 19.22 9.69
N GLY A 154 0.94 19.22 10.72
CA GLY A 154 2.08 20.11 10.90
C GLY A 154 3.38 19.31 11.09
N ASP A 155 4.53 19.96 10.91
CA ASP A 155 5.84 19.30 10.92
C ASP A 155 6.16 18.54 12.22
N ASP A 156 5.57 18.97 13.35
CA ASP A 156 5.77 18.35 14.66
C ASP A 156 4.83 17.15 14.93
N ASP A 157 3.97 16.79 14.01
CA ASP A 157 2.96 15.74 14.22
C ASP A 157 3.44 14.32 13.82
N GLY A 158 4.58 14.20 13.16
CA GLY A 158 5.06 12.94 12.59
C GLY A 158 5.07 11.78 13.56
N GLU A 159 5.70 11.96 14.73
CA GLU A 159 5.78 10.91 15.76
C GLU A 159 4.39 10.48 16.27
N ARG A 160 3.49 11.44 16.52
CA ARG A 160 2.14 11.17 17.03
C ARG A 160 1.29 10.43 16.02
N VAL A 161 1.39 10.80 14.76
CA VAL A 161 0.67 10.15 13.67
C VAL A 161 1.19 8.75 13.44
N HIS A 162 2.52 8.58 13.38
CA HIS A 162 3.16 7.28 13.24
C HIS A 162 2.76 6.33 14.38
N ALA A 163 2.86 6.78 15.63
CA ALA A 163 2.47 5.98 16.78
C ALA A 163 1.00 5.54 16.74
N LEU A 164 0.07 6.43 16.34
CA LEU A 164 -1.35 6.10 16.21
C LEU A 164 -1.59 5.05 15.11
N LEU A 165 -0.86 5.13 13.99
CA LEU A 165 -0.94 4.15 12.90
C LEU A 165 -0.40 2.79 13.35
N ASP A 166 0.80 2.76 13.95
CA ASP A 166 1.43 1.54 14.42
C ASP A 166 0.58 0.81 15.47
N ASP A 167 0.07 1.51 16.46
CA ASP A 167 -0.84 0.96 17.47
C ASP A 167 -2.10 0.38 16.83
N ALA A 168 -2.66 1.08 15.84
CA ALA A 168 -3.87 0.64 15.17
C ALA A 168 -3.64 -0.62 14.34
N TYR A 169 -2.54 -0.70 13.59
CA TYR A 169 -2.22 -1.86 12.75
C TYR A 169 -1.77 -3.06 13.58
N ALA A 170 -0.89 -2.85 14.55
CA ALA A 170 -0.44 -3.91 15.47
C ALA A 170 -1.61 -4.48 16.31
N GLY A 171 -2.62 -3.67 16.58
CA GLY A 171 -3.78 -4.06 17.38
C GLY A 171 -4.69 -5.10 16.70
N TRP A 172 -4.59 -5.30 15.39
CA TRP A 172 -5.44 -6.28 14.68
C TRP A 172 -4.67 -7.23 13.74
N ASP A 173 -3.51 -6.88 13.26
CA ASP A 173 -2.67 -7.77 12.43
C ASP A 173 -1.50 -8.29 13.27
N PRO A 174 -1.54 -9.55 13.74
CA PRO A 174 -0.47 -10.14 14.55
C PRO A 174 0.85 -10.30 13.77
N ASP A 175 0.79 -10.23 12.44
CA ASP A 175 1.95 -10.30 11.56
C ASP A 175 2.38 -8.90 11.06
N TYR A 176 1.80 -7.84 11.61
CA TYR A 176 2.17 -6.46 11.27
C TYR A 176 3.65 -6.20 11.60
N ILE A 177 4.35 -5.67 10.63
CA ILE A 177 5.71 -5.20 10.79
C ILE A 177 5.72 -3.74 10.36
N GLY A 178 5.75 -2.84 11.35
CA GLY A 178 5.86 -1.40 11.13
C GLY A 178 7.19 -1.02 10.48
N ARG A 179 7.23 0.16 9.88
CA ARG A 179 8.48 0.82 9.51
C ARG A 179 9.02 1.57 10.72
N ASP A 180 10.33 1.75 10.78
CA ASP A 180 10.92 2.76 11.62
C ASP A 180 10.31 4.15 11.33
N HIS A 181 10.24 5.03 12.34
CA HIS A 181 9.60 6.35 12.17
C HIS A 181 10.22 7.17 11.05
N ASP A 182 11.55 7.22 10.96
CA ASP A 182 12.23 8.05 9.96
C ASP A 182 12.03 7.49 8.56
N ASP A 183 12.05 6.17 8.41
CA ASP A 183 11.74 5.47 7.16
C ASP A 183 10.28 5.66 6.77
N TRP A 184 9.35 5.58 7.73
CA TRP A 184 7.94 5.83 7.49
C TRP A 184 7.70 7.28 7.06
N LEU A 185 8.25 8.25 7.80
CA LEU A 185 8.08 9.67 7.50
C LEU A 185 8.67 10.01 6.14
N SER A 186 9.88 9.51 5.85
CA SER A 186 10.51 9.67 4.54
C SER A 186 9.66 9.07 3.42
N PHE A 187 9.15 7.86 3.59
CA PHE A 187 8.28 7.21 2.61
C PHE A 187 6.99 7.99 2.38
N MET A 188 6.41 8.59 3.41
CA MET A 188 5.12 9.26 3.35
C MET A 188 5.20 10.72 2.88
N THR A 189 6.32 11.41 3.10
CA THR A 189 6.40 12.87 2.89
C THR A 189 7.36 13.32 1.79
N ARG A 190 8.37 12.50 1.44
CA ARG A 190 9.36 12.87 0.42
C ARG A 190 8.93 12.47 -0.99
N HIS A 191 7.78 12.98 -1.44
CA HIS A 191 7.28 12.79 -2.81
C HIS A 191 6.29 13.89 -3.19
N GLU A 192 6.07 14.08 -4.49
CA GLU A 192 5.24 15.17 -5.03
C GLU A 192 3.74 15.03 -4.70
N GLU A 193 3.26 13.85 -4.34
CA GLU A 193 1.87 13.61 -3.94
C GLU A 193 1.63 13.95 -2.46
N PHE A 194 2.67 14.18 -1.67
CA PHE A 194 2.52 14.65 -0.30
C PHE A 194 1.96 16.07 -0.28
N ASP A 195 0.91 16.24 0.52
CA ASP A 195 0.28 17.53 0.77
C ASP A 195 -0.21 17.55 2.23
N PRO A 196 0.41 18.34 3.12
CA PRO A 196 0.02 18.39 4.53
C PRO A 196 -1.43 18.82 4.73
N ASP A 197 -2.00 19.62 3.82
CA ASP A 197 -3.39 20.03 3.87
C ASP A 197 -4.39 18.89 3.56
N LEU A 198 -3.90 17.76 3.07
CA LEU A 198 -4.65 16.53 2.86
C LEU A 198 -4.49 15.50 3.98
N TRP A 199 -3.71 15.81 4.99
CA TRP A 199 -3.57 14.96 6.18
C TRP A 199 -4.39 15.57 7.32
N PHE A 200 -5.53 14.97 7.64
CA PHE A 200 -6.47 15.45 8.64
C PHE A 200 -6.22 14.79 9.98
N LEU A 201 -5.97 15.59 11.00
CA LEU A 201 -5.72 15.15 12.36
C LEU A 201 -6.92 15.51 13.24
N ALA A 202 -7.56 14.51 13.82
CA ALA A 202 -8.68 14.68 14.74
C ALA A 202 -8.20 14.61 16.18
N GLU A 203 -8.47 15.67 16.94
CA GLU A 203 -8.03 15.80 18.32
C GLU A 203 -9.20 16.00 19.28
N ARG A 204 -9.09 15.41 20.48
CA ARG A 204 -9.99 15.63 21.61
C ARG A 204 -9.18 16.03 22.83
N ALA A 205 -9.43 17.21 23.39
CA ALA A 205 -8.70 17.74 24.53
C ALA A 205 -7.16 17.70 24.35
N GLY A 206 -6.67 17.96 23.13
CA GLY A 206 -5.25 17.96 22.77
C GLY A 206 -4.64 16.57 22.46
N ALA A 207 -5.37 15.48 22.71
CA ALA A 207 -4.93 14.15 22.32
C ALA A 207 -5.33 13.83 20.86
N LEU A 208 -4.43 13.28 20.07
CA LEU A 208 -4.71 12.76 18.74
C LEU A 208 -5.56 11.49 18.87
N VAL A 209 -6.80 11.53 18.36
CA VAL A 209 -7.78 10.44 18.49
C VAL A 209 -8.17 9.82 17.13
N GLY A 210 -7.67 10.39 16.06
CA GLY A 210 -7.85 9.84 14.71
C GLY A 210 -7.06 10.64 13.69
N CYS A 211 -6.77 10.03 12.58
CA CYS A 211 -6.18 10.70 11.42
C CYS A 211 -6.72 10.10 10.12
N ALA A 212 -6.65 10.90 9.07
CA ALA A 212 -6.88 10.45 7.71
C ALA A 212 -5.78 11.05 6.83
N LEU A 213 -4.94 10.18 6.29
CA LEU A 213 -3.80 10.54 5.45
C LEU A 213 -4.17 10.30 4.00
N HIS A 214 -3.95 11.31 3.18
CA HIS A 214 -4.34 11.29 1.79
C HIS A 214 -3.18 11.73 0.91
N TRP A 215 -3.18 11.30 -0.33
CA TRP A 215 -2.26 11.76 -1.34
C TRP A 215 -2.94 12.73 -2.29
N ARG A 216 -2.16 13.63 -2.88
CA ARG A 216 -2.63 14.61 -3.84
C ARG A 216 -3.35 13.93 -5.00
N GLU A 217 -4.26 14.66 -5.61
CA GLU A 217 -4.99 14.20 -6.78
C GLU A 217 -4.06 13.99 -7.96
N THR A 218 -4.17 12.82 -8.57
CA THR A 218 -3.54 12.50 -9.85
C THR A 218 -4.63 12.09 -10.84
N GLU A 219 -4.56 12.57 -12.06
CA GLU A 219 -5.53 12.22 -13.12
C GLU A 219 -7.00 12.39 -12.70
N GLY A 220 -7.30 13.42 -11.88
CA GLY A 220 -8.65 13.69 -11.38
C GLY A 220 -9.17 12.70 -10.34
N SER A 221 -8.28 11.94 -9.70
CA SER A 221 -8.62 10.96 -8.67
C SER A 221 -7.86 11.22 -7.39
N GLY A 222 -8.55 11.36 -6.25
CA GLY A 222 -7.95 11.39 -4.92
C GLY A 222 -7.69 10.00 -4.37
N TRP A 223 -6.80 9.89 -3.38
CA TRP A 223 -6.45 8.61 -2.76
C TRP A 223 -6.39 8.69 -1.23
N VAL A 224 -7.21 7.89 -0.56
CA VAL A 224 -7.13 7.67 0.90
C VAL A 224 -6.03 6.64 1.14
N LYS A 225 -4.92 7.08 1.72
CA LYS A 225 -3.79 6.19 2.02
C LYS A 225 -4.02 5.43 3.31
N ASP A 226 -4.32 6.16 4.39
CA ASP A 226 -4.61 5.58 5.69
C ASP A 226 -5.74 6.36 6.36
N ILE A 227 -6.60 5.66 7.10
CA ILE A 227 -7.58 6.24 7.98
C ILE A 227 -7.64 5.42 9.27
N VAL A 228 -7.37 6.08 10.38
CA VAL A 228 -7.31 5.46 11.70
C VAL A 228 -8.12 6.23 12.71
N VAL A 229 -8.84 5.51 13.54
CA VAL A 229 -9.53 6.03 14.73
C VAL A 229 -9.07 5.24 15.94
N HIS A 230 -8.55 5.94 16.95
CA HIS A 230 -8.15 5.35 18.22
C HIS A 230 -9.32 4.53 18.81
N GLU A 231 -9.03 3.40 19.42
CA GLU A 231 -10.05 2.43 19.87
C GLU A 231 -11.11 3.06 20.77
N SER A 232 -10.73 3.97 21.67
CA SER A 232 -11.66 4.64 22.59
C SER A 232 -12.69 5.55 21.88
N GLU A 233 -12.46 5.93 20.62
CA GLU A 233 -13.34 6.79 19.82
C GLU A 233 -14.07 6.03 18.69
N ARG A 234 -13.83 4.74 18.55
CA ARG A 234 -14.55 3.92 17.56
C ARG A 234 -16.05 3.85 17.85
N GLY A 235 -16.85 3.65 16.82
CA GLY A 235 -18.30 3.56 16.94
C GLY A 235 -19.03 4.90 17.15
N ARG A 236 -18.31 6.04 17.21
CA ARG A 236 -18.87 7.37 17.46
C ARG A 236 -19.01 8.22 16.20
N GLY A 237 -18.78 7.66 15.02
CA GLY A 237 -18.93 8.36 13.73
C GLY A 237 -17.68 9.09 13.25
N LEU A 238 -16.57 9.12 14.00
CA LEU A 238 -15.35 9.86 13.64
C LEU A 238 -14.76 9.43 12.29
N GLY A 239 -14.66 8.13 12.02
CA GLY A 239 -14.16 7.65 10.73
C GLY A 239 -15.05 8.05 9.55
N THR A 240 -16.37 8.07 9.76
CA THR A 240 -17.33 8.58 8.75
C THR A 240 -17.13 10.05 8.50
N ALA A 241 -16.97 10.86 9.55
CA ALA A 241 -16.75 12.30 9.43
C ALA A 241 -15.44 12.64 8.72
N LEU A 242 -14.35 11.90 9.02
CA LEU A 242 -13.07 12.04 8.32
C LEU A 242 -13.20 11.74 6.82
N LEU A 243 -13.91 10.66 6.44
CA LEU A 243 -14.17 10.36 5.03
C LEU A 243 -15.00 11.44 4.34
N GLN A 244 -16.07 11.91 4.99
CA GLN A 244 -16.93 12.97 4.44
C GLN A 244 -16.14 14.26 4.23
N HIS A 245 -15.26 14.61 5.17
CA HIS A 245 -14.37 15.76 5.04
C HIS A 245 -13.43 15.61 3.85
N ALA A 246 -12.83 14.42 3.67
CA ALA A 246 -12.00 14.13 2.52
C ALA A 246 -12.76 14.26 1.19
N PHE A 247 -14.02 13.80 1.13
CA PHE A 247 -14.84 13.92 -0.08
C PHE A 247 -15.06 15.39 -0.49
N HIS A 248 -15.38 16.26 0.47
CA HIS A 248 -15.54 17.69 0.20
C HIS A 248 -14.24 18.35 -0.23
N THR A 249 -13.12 18.00 0.44
CA THR A 249 -11.81 18.52 0.09
C THR A 249 -11.40 18.13 -1.33
N TYR A 250 -11.54 16.86 -1.70
CA TYR A 250 -11.22 16.39 -3.04
C TYR A 250 -12.15 16.96 -4.12
N ALA A 251 -13.46 16.99 -3.85
CA ALA A 251 -14.41 17.59 -4.78
C ALA A 251 -14.12 19.08 -5.00
N GLY A 252 -13.77 19.80 -3.94
CA GLY A 252 -13.38 21.23 -4.01
C GLY A 252 -12.10 21.46 -4.81
N ARG A 253 -11.24 20.47 -4.92
CA ARG A 253 -10.02 20.47 -5.74
C ARG A 253 -10.25 19.94 -7.17
N GLY A 254 -11.49 19.54 -7.51
CA GLY A 254 -11.87 19.10 -8.84
C GLY A 254 -11.68 17.60 -9.10
N ALA A 255 -11.39 16.79 -8.08
CA ALA A 255 -11.34 15.34 -8.25
C ALA A 255 -12.74 14.78 -8.56
N ALA A 256 -12.83 13.90 -9.55
CA ALA A 256 -14.08 13.25 -9.95
C ALA A 256 -14.42 12.03 -9.08
N ARG A 257 -13.41 11.42 -8.45
CA ARG A 257 -13.53 10.23 -7.61
C ARG A 257 -12.43 10.17 -6.57
N VAL A 258 -12.62 9.34 -5.56
CA VAL A 258 -11.61 9.00 -4.55
C VAL A 258 -11.53 7.50 -4.37
N GLY A 259 -10.31 6.98 -4.25
CA GLY A 259 -10.03 5.56 -4.09
C GLY A 259 -9.32 5.22 -2.79
N LEU A 260 -9.32 3.94 -2.46
CA LEU A 260 -8.57 3.35 -1.35
C LEU A 260 -8.29 1.86 -1.59
N LYS A 261 -7.40 1.30 -0.77
CA LYS A 261 -7.25 -0.15 -0.60
C LYS A 261 -7.54 -0.52 0.86
N VAL A 262 -8.22 -1.65 1.07
CA VAL A 262 -8.57 -2.13 2.42
C VAL A 262 -8.47 -3.65 2.49
N ASP A 263 -7.98 -4.16 3.59
CA ASP A 263 -8.02 -5.58 3.90
C ASP A 263 -9.46 -6.05 4.10
N SER A 264 -9.88 -7.06 3.35
CA SER A 264 -11.25 -7.59 3.40
C SER A 264 -11.61 -8.20 4.75
N THR A 265 -10.61 -8.61 5.53
CA THR A 265 -10.76 -9.25 6.84
C THR A 265 -10.55 -8.27 7.99
N ASN A 266 -10.36 -6.98 7.72
CA ASN A 266 -10.11 -5.97 8.74
C ASN A 266 -11.21 -5.97 9.83
N PRO A 267 -10.90 -6.36 11.08
CA PRO A 267 -11.88 -6.56 12.13
C PRO A 267 -12.46 -5.25 12.70
N THR A 268 -11.88 -4.11 12.35
CA THR A 268 -12.38 -2.79 12.80
C THR A 268 -13.66 -2.37 12.10
N GLY A 269 -14.11 -3.14 11.08
CA GLY A 269 -15.29 -2.85 10.29
C GLY A 269 -15.04 -1.81 9.18
N ALA A 270 -13.78 -1.57 8.80
CA ALA A 270 -13.41 -0.63 7.77
C ALA A 270 -14.06 -0.93 6.40
N PRO A 271 -14.12 -2.18 5.89
CA PRO A 271 -14.82 -2.48 4.64
C PRO A 271 -16.29 -2.01 4.65
N ALA A 272 -17.02 -2.36 5.71
CA ALA A 272 -18.41 -1.94 5.86
C ALA A 272 -18.58 -0.41 6.02
N LEU A 273 -17.61 0.27 6.63
CA LEU A 273 -17.58 1.74 6.69
C LEU A 273 -17.49 2.33 5.27
N TYR A 274 -16.58 1.81 4.45
CA TYR A 274 -16.37 2.31 3.09
C TYR A 274 -17.57 2.02 2.18
N GLU A 275 -18.17 0.84 2.27
CA GLU A 275 -19.41 0.49 1.54
C GLU A 275 -20.56 1.46 1.90
N ARG A 276 -20.79 1.70 3.22
CA ARG A 276 -21.79 2.69 3.66
C ARG A 276 -21.46 4.12 3.23
N ALA A 277 -20.17 4.44 3.09
CA ALA A 277 -19.73 5.73 2.56
C ALA A 277 -19.86 5.82 1.01
N GLY A 278 -20.32 4.75 0.35
CA GLY A 278 -20.58 4.72 -1.09
C GLY A 278 -19.39 4.30 -1.94
N PHE A 279 -18.37 3.69 -1.36
CA PHE A 279 -17.32 3.05 -2.13
C PHE A 279 -17.79 1.73 -2.71
N VAL A 280 -17.31 1.42 -3.92
CA VAL A 280 -17.58 0.17 -4.63
C VAL A 280 -16.26 -0.50 -4.96
N THR A 281 -16.16 -1.79 -4.70
CA THR A 281 -14.97 -2.59 -5.05
C THR A 281 -14.89 -2.73 -6.57
N ASP A 282 -13.76 -2.35 -7.15
CA ASP A 282 -13.47 -2.56 -8.58
C ASP A 282 -12.41 -3.64 -8.81
N GLN A 283 -11.54 -3.87 -7.82
CA GLN A 283 -10.46 -4.85 -7.94
C GLN A 283 -10.20 -5.57 -6.62
N ARG A 284 -9.80 -6.84 -6.72
CA ARG A 284 -9.36 -7.68 -5.60
C ARG A 284 -7.93 -8.14 -5.83
N TYR A 285 -7.12 -8.10 -4.78
CA TYR A 285 -5.75 -8.58 -4.78
C TYR A 285 -5.63 -9.69 -3.74
N ALA A 286 -5.05 -10.82 -4.11
CA ALA A 286 -4.78 -11.89 -3.16
C ALA A 286 -3.47 -11.64 -2.42
N ILE A 287 -3.49 -11.78 -1.11
CA ILE A 287 -2.28 -11.86 -0.28
C ILE A 287 -1.90 -13.32 -0.12
N TRP A 288 -0.68 -13.64 -0.51
CA TRP A 288 -0.08 -14.96 -0.36
C TRP A 288 1.00 -14.92 0.70
N VAL A 289 0.99 -15.86 1.63
CA VAL A 289 1.93 -15.91 2.76
C VAL A 289 2.64 -17.26 2.81
N LYS A 290 3.94 -17.21 3.09
CA LYS A 290 4.77 -18.37 3.41
C LYS A 290 5.51 -18.14 4.70
N ARG A 291 5.36 -19.03 5.69
CA ARG A 291 6.22 -19.11 6.88
C ARG A 291 7.57 -19.73 6.47
N LEU A 292 8.69 -19.21 6.99
CA LEU A 292 10.05 -19.57 6.57
C LEU A 292 10.77 -20.51 7.56
#